data_5b0338bca9a54bf6954fe9e2a1800f2f
#
_entry.id   5b0338bca9a54bf6954fe9e2a1800f2f
#
_cell.length_a   1.000
_cell.length_b   1.000
_cell.length_c   1.000
_cell.angle_alpha   90.00
_cell.angle_beta   90.00
_cell.angle_gamma   90.00
#
_symmetry.space_group_name_H-M   'P 1'
#
loop_
_entity.id
_entity.type
_entity.pdbx_description
1 polymer ?
#
loop_
_entity_poly.entity_id
_entity_poly.type
_entity_poly.pdbx_seq_one_letter_code
_entity_poly.pdbx_strand_id
1 'polypeptide(L)'
;IRALRGDMISVDDALALLFDLARPLGSEAVPLAEADGRVLARPVQARRDQPPFAASAMDGYAVRSADAVPGATLTVIGEAAAGDRHDGPVGPGQAVRIFTGAPVPDGADRVVIQEDVTRDGDTITL
;
A
#
# COMPACT_ATOMS: atom_id res chain seq x y z
N ILE A 1 38.60 -26.86 -15.66
CA ILE A 1 37.82 -26.93 -14.40
C ILE A 1 38.72 -27.66 -13.40
N ARG A 2 39.36 -26.92 -12.50
CA ARG A 2 40.19 -27.47 -11.44
C ARG A 2 39.26 -28.14 -10.41
N ALA A 3 39.33 -29.44 -10.24
CA ALA A 3 38.55 -30.17 -9.28
C ALA A 3 38.69 -29.50 -7.89
N LEU A 4 37.60 -29.03 -7.33
CA LEU A 4 37.53 -28.53 -5.97
C LEU A 4 37.81 -29.73 -5.04
N ARG A 5 38.96 -29.75 -4.41
CA ARG A 5 39.26 -30.68 -3.31
C ARG A 5 38.33 -30.28 -2.16
N GLY A 6 37.65 -31.25 -1.61
CA GLY A 6 36.66 -31.36 -0.59
C GLY A 6 36.70 -30.46 0.66
N ASP A 7 37.16 -29.26 0.58
CA ASP A 7 37.03 -28.28 1.66
C ASP A 7 35.72 -27.52 1.52
N MET A 8 34.94 -27.49 2.60
CA MET A 8 33.74 -26.67 2.68
C MET A 8 34.15 -25.19 2.55
N ILE A 9 33.53 -24.49 1.61
CA ILE A 9 33.68 -23.03 1.45
C ILE A 9 32.51 -22.33 2.13
N SER A 10 32.71 -21.06 2.55
CA SER A 10 31.64 -20.25 3.10
C SER A 10 30.58 -19.94 2.01
N VAL A 11 29.36 -19.57 2.43
CA VAL A 11 28.31 -19.13 1.50
C VAL A 11 28.76 -17.90 0.72
N ASP A 12 29.44 -16.97 1.38
CA ASP A 12 29.96 -15.75 0.76
C ASP A 12 31.02 -16.04 -0.30
N ASP A 13 31.93 -16.97 -0.04
CA ASP A 13 32.92 -17.41 -1.03
C ASP A 13 32.25 -18.10 -2.21
N ALA A 14 31.24 -18.94 -1.96
CA ALA A 14 30.47 -19.61 -3.03
C ALA A 14 29.75 -18.58 -3.90
N LEU A 15 29.10 -17.59 -3.31
CA LEU A 15 28.44 -16.51 -4.04
C LEU A 15 29.43 -15.68 -4.85
N ALA A 16 30.57 -15.32 -4.28
CA ALA A 16 31.63 -14.58 -5.00
C ALA A 16 32.11 -15.36 -6.23
N LEU A 17 32.32 -16.67 -6.11
CA LEU A 17 32.71 -17.53 -7.23
C LEU A 17 31.62 -17.59 -8.31
N LEU A 18 30.32 -17.69 -7.91
CA LEU A 18 29.21 -17.69 -8.84
C LEU A 18 29.09 -16.37 -9.59
N PHE A 19 29.23 -15.24 -8.92
CA PHE A 19 29.17 -13.92 -9.55
C PHE A 19 30.37 -13.66 -10.47
N ASP A 20 31.54 -14.23 -10.20
CA ASP A 20 32.70 -14.14 -11.11
C ASP A 20 32.48 -14.94 -12.41
N LEU A 21 31.68 -16.01 -12.36
CA LEU A 21 31.29 -16.79 -13.53
C LEU A 21 30.21 -16.13 -14.39
N ALA A 22 29.35 -15.32 -13.78
CA ALA A 22 28.20 -14.69 -14.42
C ALA A 22 28.46 -13.19 -14.66
N ARG A 23 28.72 -12.80 -15.91
CA ARG A 23 28.86 -11.39 -16.27
C ARG A 23 27.53 -10.84 -16.78
N PRO A 24 27.10 -9.64 -16.34
CA PRO A 24 25.93 -8.98 -16.91
C PRO A 24 26.08 -8.82 -18.42
N LEU A 25 25.01 -9.13 -19.16
CA LEU A 25 24.92 -8.83 -20.57
C LEU A 25 24.79 -7.32 -20.77
N GLY A 26 25.05 -6.81 -21.97
CA GLY A 26 24.82 -5.44 -22.35
C GLY A 26 23.34 -5.06 -22.25
N SER A 27 23.05 -3.76 -22.23
CA SER A 27 21.70 -3.23 -22.25
C SER A 27 21.30 -2.80 -23.66
N GLU A 28 20.01 -2.98 -24.00
CA GLU A 28 19.42 -2.54 -25.26
C GLU A 28 18.07 -1.86 -25.00
N ALA A 29 17.65 -1.03 -25.93
CA ALA A 29 16.31 -0.44 -25.89
C ALA A 29 15.35 -1.34 -26.69
N VAL A 30 14.25 -1.73 -26.07
CA VAL A 30 13.21 -2.55 -26.69
C VAL A 30 11.84 -1.87 -26.54
N PRO A 31 10.91 -2.08 -27.50
CA PRO A 31 9.53 -1.67 -27.34
C PRO A 31 8.91 -2.30 -26.07
N LEU A 32 7.97 -1.59 -25.41
CA LEU A 32 7.33 -2.07 -24.20
C LEU A 32 6.66 -3.45 -24.39
N ALA A 33 6.07 -3.69 -25.56
CA ALA A 33 5.43 -4.98 -25.89
C ALA A 33 6.42 -6.16 -25.95
N GLU A 34 7.72 -5.89 -26.08
CA GLU A 34 8.79 -6.89 -26.14
C GLU A 34 9.61 -6.94 -24.84
N ALA A 35 9.18 -6.19 -23.82
CA ALA A 35 9.91 -6.08 -22.56
C ALA A 35 9.61 -7.22 -21.57
N ASP A 36 8.61 -8.06 -21.84
CA ASP A 36 8.28 -9.20 -21.00
C ASP A 36 9.45 -10.17 -20.85
N GLY A 37 9.72 -10.64 -19.64
CA GLY A 37 10.85 -11.50 -19.31
C GLY A 37 12.22 -10.79 -19.31
N ARG A 38 12.27 -9.47 -19.53
CA ARG A 38 13.52 -8.66 -19.50
C ARG A 38 13.77 -8.08 -18.11
N VAL A 39 15.04 -7.79 -17.82
CA VAL A 39 15.48 -7.12 -16.60
C VAL A 39 15.81 -5.67 -16.91
N LEU A 40 15.28 -4.74 -16.11
CA LEU A 40 15.57 -3.32 -16.26
C LEU A 40 17.04 -3.05 -16.02
N ALA A 41 17.71 -2.41 -16.99
CA ALA A 41 19.12 -2.01 -16.90
C ALA A 41 19.33 -0.81 -15.96
N ARG A 42 18.28 -0.04 -15.69
CA ARG A 42 18.27 1.11 -14.78
C ARG A 42 16.94 1.16 -14.02
N PRO A 43 16.94 1.65 -12.77
CA PRO A 43 15.70 1.88 -12.04
C PRO A 43 14.75 2.80 -12.81
N VAL A 44 13.45 2.49 -12.73
CA VAL A 44 12.38 3.35 -13.26
C VAL A 44 11.63 3.94 -12.06
N GLN A 45 11.43 5.24 -12.09
CA GLN A 45 10.67 5.96 -11.08
C GLN A 45 9.27 6.28 -11.61
N ALA A 46 8.27 6.11 -10.76
CA ALA A 46 6.92 6.55 -11.05
C ALA A 46 6.90 8.08 -11.21
N ARG A 47 6.14 8.57 -12.19
CA ARG A 47 5.99 10.01 -12.47
C ARG A 47 4.78 10.62 -11.79
N ARG A 48 3.96 9.80 -11.13
CA ARG A 48 2.76 10.20 -10.40
C ARG A 48 2.44 9.16 -9.33
N ASP A 49 1.71 9.56 -8.31
CA ASP A 49 1.13 8.65 -7.34
C ASP A 49 0.03 7.81 -7.99
N GLN A 50 -0.16 6.59 -7.51
CA GLN A 50 -1.20 5.68 -7.93
C GLN A 50 -1.73 4.91 -6.71
N PRO A 51 -2.93 5.20 -6.26
CA PRO A 51 -3.91 6.18 -6.79
C PRO A 51 -3.44 7.64 -6.61
N PRO A 52 -3.97 8.61 -7.40
CA PRO A 52 -3.56 10.01 -7.35
C PRO A 52 -4.19 10.80 -6.18
N PHE A 53 -4.79 10.11 -5.23
CA PHE A 53 -5.41 10.63 -4.01
C PHE A 53 -5.29 9.60 -2.89
N ALA A 54 -5.47 10.03 -1.64
CA ALA A 54 -5.56 9.13 -0.50
C ALA A 54 -6.82 8.25 -0.63
N ALA A 55 -6.63 6.95 -0.82
CA ALA A 55 -7.71 5.97 -0.93
C ALA A 55 -7.69 5.00 0.23
N SER A 56 -8.88 4.57 0.68
CA SER A 56 -8.95 3.53 1.71
C SER A 56 -8.47 2.19 1.19
N ALA A 57 -7.63 1.52 1.95
CA ALA A 57 -7.21 0.14 1.68
C ALA A 57 -8.19 -0.90 2.24
N MET A 58 -9.12 -0.48 3.11
CA MET A 58 -10.03 -1.37 3.85
C MET A 58 -11.44 -0.77 3.89
N ASP A 59 -12.43 -1.64 4.09
CA ASP A 59 -13.79 -1.22 4.44
C ASP A 59 -13.82 -0.83 5.93
N GLY A 60 -14.41 0.32 6.23
CA GLY A 60 -14.40 0.82 7.60
C GLY A 60 -15.03 2.19 7.76
N TYR A 61 -14.44 2.99 8.62
CA TYR A 61 -14.89 4.33 8.94
C TYR A 61 -13.71 5.30 8.91
N ALA A 62 -13.81 6.31 8.05
CA ALA A 62 -12.87 7.42 8.00
C ALA A 62 -13.14 8.37 9.15
N VAL A 63 -12.14 8.59 9.99
CA VAL A 63 -12.23 9.36 11.23
C VAL A 63 -10.99 10.24 11.39
N ARG A 64 -11.04 11.16 12.33
CA ARG A 64 -9.85 11.87 12.79
C ARG A 64 -9.08 11.02 13.80
N SER A 65 -7.79 10.89 13.65
CA SER A 65 -6.94 10.13 14.60
C SER A 65 -7.10 10.62 16.04
N ALA A 66 -7.32 11.93 16.22
CA ALA A 66 -7.55 12.52 17.54
C ALA A 66 -8.81 12.00 18.25
N ASP A 67 -9.81 11.54 17.50
CA ASP A 67 -11.07 11.02 18.02
C ASP A 67 -11.09 9.48 18.06
N ALA A 68 -10.09 8.83 17.46
CA ALA A 68 -10.01 7.38 17.32
C ALA A 68 -9.35 6.72 18.55
N VAL A 69 -9.99 6.84 19.69
CA VAL A 69 -9.57 6.20 20.95
C VAL A 69 -10.51 5.05 21.32
N PRO A 70 -10.04 3.96 21.96
CA PRO A 70 -10.88 2.85 22.37
C PRO A 70 -12.08 3.30 23.22
N GLY A 71 -13.29 2.85 22.86
CA GLY A 71 -14.54 3.22 23.50
C GLY A 71 -15.12 4.57 23.08
N ALA A 72 -14.47 5.29 22.16
CA ALA A 72 -15.03 6.53 21.60
C ALA A 72 -16.29 6.24 20.79
N THR A 73 -17.28 7.11 20.94
CA THR A 73 -18.53 7.08 20.18
C THR A 73 -18.52 8.20 19.16
N LEU A 74 -18.72 7.88 17.90
CA LEU A 74 -18.71 8.82 16.77
C LEU A 74 -20.01 8.74 15.98
N THR A 75 -20.45 9.88 15.43
CA THR A 75 -21.63 9.95 14.57
C THR A 75 -21.24 9.72 13.10
N VAL A 76 -21.89 8.79 12.43
CA VAL A 76 -21.71 8.54 10.99
C VAL A 76 -22.50 9.58 10.20
N ILE A 77 -21.79 10.44 9.48
CA ILE A 77 -22.37 11.59 8.75
C ILE A 77 -22.57 11.34 7.26
N GLY A 78 -22.13 10.20 6.76
CA GLY A 78 -22.27 9.84 5.36
C GLY A 78 -21.44 8.63 4.97
N GLU A 79 -21.31 8.45 3.67
CA GLU A 79 -20.64 7.30 3.06
C GLU A 79 -19.74 7.75 1.91
N ALA A 80 -18.64 7.04 1.67
CA ALA A 80 -17.74 7.19 0.53
C ALA A 80 -17.47 5.82 -0.08
N ALA A 81 -17.70 5.67 -1.38
CA ALA A 81 -17.46 4.46 -2.15
C ALA A 81 -16.48 4.71 -3.29
N ALA A 82 -16.01 3.64 -3.95
CA ALA A 82 -15.16 3.78 -5.12
C ALA A 82 -15.91 4.51 -6.24
N GLY A 83 -15.40 5.69 -6.62
CA GLY A 83 -16.04 6.55 -7.62
C GLY A 83 -17.14 7.49 -7.06
N ASP A 84 -17.48 7.38 -5.80
CA ASP A 84 -18.45 8.23 -5.12
C ASP A 84 -17.86 8.73 -3.79
N ARG A 85 -17.43 9.98 -3.77
CA ARG A 85 -16.79 10.61 -2.60
C ARG A 85 -17.82 11.20 -1.67
N HIS A 86 -17.52 11.19 -0.38
CA HIS A 86 -18.29 11.99 0.59
C HIS A 86 -18.02 13.49 0.38
N ASP A 87 -19.07 14.30 0.32
CA ASP A 87 -18.96 15.75 0.23
C ASP A 87 -18.87 16.39 1.62
N GLY A 88 -17.80 17.12 1.83
CA GLY A 88 -17.54 17.86 3.06
C GLY A 88 -16.52 17.21 3.98
N PRO A 89 -16.03 17.99 4.98
CA PRO A 89 -15.00 17.52 5.91
C PRO A 89 -15.57 16.71 7.07
N VAL A 90 -14.76 15.80 7.58
CA VAL A 90 -15.03 15.05 8.82
C VAL A 90 -14.59 15.93 10.01
N GLY A 91 -15.55 16.35 10.81
CA GLY A 91 -15.32 17.16 12.02
C GLY A 91 -15.04 16.31 13.28
N PRO A 92 -14.82 16.97 14.43
CA PRO A 92 -14.68 16.28 15.71
C PRO A 92 -15.90 15.43 16.05
N GLY A 93 -15.68 14.19 16.55
CA GLY A 93 -16.76 13.27 16.92
C GLY A 93 -17.56 12.71 15.75
N GLN A 94 -17.07 12.86 14.51
CA GLN A 94 -17.75 12.40 13.31
C GLN A 94 -16.94 11.27 12.62
N ALA A 95 -17.65 10.47 11.84
CA ALA A 95 -17.10 9.42 11.01
C ALA A 95 -17.84 9.37 9.66
N VAL A 96 -17.15 8.93 8.62
CA VAL A 96 -17.75 8.61 7.32
C VAL A 96 -17.55 7.13 7.04
N ARG A 97 -18.62 6.41 6.74
CA ARG A 97 -18.52 5.03 6.24
C ARG A 97 -17.69 5.05 4.96
N ILE A 98 -16.63 4.23 4.88
CA ILE A 98 -15.74 4.21 3.74
C ILE A 98 -15.50 2.78 3.26
N PHE A 99 -15.44 2.60 1.95
CA PHE A 99 -15.14 1.33 1.31
C PHE A 99 -13.77 1.34 0.65
N THR A 100 -13.23 0.16 0.46
CA THR A 100 -11.94 -0.04 -0.24
C THR A 100 -11.93 0.67 -1.59
N GLY A 101 -10.88 1.46 -1.85
CA GLY A 101 -10.72 2.25 -3.05
C GLY A 101 -11.43 3.60 -3.05
N ALA A 102 -12.27 3.89 -2.05
CA ALA A 102 -12.91 5.19 -1.91
C ALA A 102 -11.91 6.28 -1.49
N PRO A 103 -12.08 7.53 -1.96
CA PRO A 103 -11.30 8.65 -1.49
C PRO A 103 -11.54 8.91 0.00
N VAL A 104 -10.45 9.07 0.76
CA VAL A 104 -10.53 9.49 2.16
C VAL A 104 -11.06 10.93 2.21
N PRO A 105 -12.16 11.21 2.95
CA PRO A 105 -12.71 12.54 3.05
C PRO A 105 -11.76 13.53 3.71
N ASP A 106 -11.88 14.81 3.34
CA ASP A 106 -11.14 15.88 3.99
C ASP A 106 -11.41 15.89 5.51
N GLY A 107 -10.40 16.20 6.31
CA GLY A 107 -10.49 16.19 7.77
C GLY A 107 -10.29 14.82 8.42
N ALA A 108 -10.46 13.72 7.71
CA ALA A 108 -10.09 12.38 8.18
C ALA A 108 -8.63 12.08 7.81
N ASP A 109 -7.93 11.43 8.73
CA ASP A 109 -6.54 11.00 8.55
C ASP A 109 -6.30 9.54 8.98
N ARG A 110 -7.39 8.83 9.31
CA ARG A 110 -7.38 7.43 9.73
C ARG A 110 -8.62 6.69 9.24
N VAL A 111 -8.45 5.43 8.87
CA VAL A 111 -9.57 4.50 8.67
C VAL A 111 -9.51 3.44 9.77
N VAL A 112 -10.61 3.29 10.51
CA VAL A 112 -10.83 2.19 11.45
C VAL A 112 -11.60 1.12 10.71
N ILE A 113 -11.10 -0.12 10.71
CA ILE A 113 -11.72 -1.23 9.98
C ILE A 113 -13.07 -1.59 10.62
N GLN A 114 -14.01 -2.02 9.81
CA GLN A 114 -15.40 -2.27 10.27
C GLN A 114 -15.49 -3.38 11.33
N GLU A 115 -14.55 -4.32 11.33
CA GLU A 115 -14.48 -5.44 12.27
C GLU A 115 -14.14 -4.99 13.69
N ASP A 116 -13.48 -3.84 13.83
CA ASP A 116 -13.11 -3.25 15.13
C ASP A 116 -14.13 -2.23 15.63
N VAL A 117 -15.31 -2.17 14.99
CA VAL A 117 -16.31 -1.15 15.24
C VAL A 117 -17.67 -1.80 15.54
N THR A 118 -18.35 -1.34 16.59
CA THR A 118 -19.74 -1.67 16.82
C THR A 118 -20.63 -0.54 16.32
N ARG A 119 -21.56 -0.82 15.41
CA ARG A 119 -22.51 0.18 14.88
C ARG A 119 -23.89 0.01 15.46
N ASP A 120 -24.50 1.13 15.86
CA ASP A 120 -25.91 1.22 16.27
C ASP A 120 -26.53 2.45 15.57
N GLY A 121 -27.36 2.20 14.57
CA GLY A 121 -27.94 3.25 13.71
C GLY A 121 -26.87 4.11 13.04
N ASP A 122 -26.91 5.41 13.35
CA ASP A 122 -25.95 6.40 12.85
C ASP A 122 -24.76 6.64 13.81
N THR A 123 -24.59 5.75 14.79
CA THR A 123 -23.51 5.86 15.78
C THR A 123 -22.60 4.66 15.69
N ILE A 124 -21.30 4.88 15.84
CA ILE A 124 -20.29 3.83 15.96
C ILE A 124 -19.53 3.97 17.28
N THR A 125 -19.11 2.82 17.82
CA THR A 125 -18.20 2.74 18.98
C THR A 125 -16.94 1.98 18.56
N LEU A 126 -15.77 2.57 18.84
CA LEU A 126 -14.45 2.04 18.51
C LEU A 126 -13.89 1.12 19.59
#